data_7bff7e89734d74455e16d576dafe6188
#
_entry.id   7bff7e89734d74455e16d576dafe6188
#
_cell.length_a   1.000
_cell.length_b   1.000
_cell.length_c   1.000
_cell.angle_alpha   90.00
_cell.angle_beta   90.00
_cell.angle_gamma   90.00
#
_symmetry.space_group_name_H-M   'P 1'
#
loop_
_entity.id
_entity.type
_entity.pdbx_description
1 polymer ?
#
loop_
_entity_poly.entity_id
_entity_poly.type
_entity_poly.pdbx_seq_one_letter_code
_entity_poly.pdbx_strand_id
1 'polypeptide(L)'
;MSMAKKMISRLSVLAVLIVFLAACSKQTEYTNVIPADATAVASIDLKSLANKAGMNDKENEAAKQKLLEAMKSGMNAATFQQLEKVINNPGASGLDPEAPIYIFSSPQISGGAFVAKVSNEDDLHASLDVMAKEQICQPVSEADGYSFTTLNGNLLAFNETTAIIISASRTSQTEAAKEAITKLMKQTADNSIAKSGAFQKIAKQKSDINFFASMSAIPSTYRSQISMGLPSEIKPEDITILGGLNFEK
;
A
#
# COMPACT_ATOMS: atom_id res chain seq x y z
N MET A 1 -15.39 4.23 -52.30
CA MET A 1 -14.38 3.86 -51.22
C MET A 1 -15.11 3.72 -49.88
N SER A 2 -15.23 2.61 -49.53
CA SER A 2 -16.11 1.64 -49.04
C SER A 2 -16.39 1.72 -47.52
N MET A 3 -17.65 1.44 -47.13
CA MET A 3 -18.12 1.29 -45.72
C MET A 3 -17.21 0.41 -44.87
N ALA A 4 -16.52 -0.54 -45.47
CA ALA A 4 -15.57 -1.43 -44.81
C ALA A 4 -14.40 -0.69 -44.16
N LYS A 5 -13.83 0.37 -44.79
CA LYS A 5 -12.76 1.18 -44.18
C LYS A 5 -13.22 2.00 -42.96
N LYS A 6 -14.48 2.47 -42.96
CA LYS A 6 -15.05 3.17 -41.80
C LYS A 6 -15.38 2.23 -40.64
N MET A 7 -15.75 0.99 -40.91
CA MET A 7 -15.99 -0.03 -39.87
C MET A 7 -14.68 -0.47 -39.19
N ILE A 8 -13.62 -0.70 -39.97
CA ILE A 8 -12.29 -1.10 -39.43
C ILE A 8 -11.72 0.01 -38.55
N SER A 9 -11.85 1.28 -38.97
CA SER A 9 -11.41 2.43 -38.15
C SER A 9 -12.17 2.54 -36.83
N ARG A 10 -13.47 2.27 -36.79
CA ARG A 10 -14.28 2.32 -35.56
C ARG A 10 -13.99 1.13 -34.63
N LEU A 11 -13.72 -0.06 -35.18
CA LEU A 11 -13.29 -1.23 -34.38
C LEU A 11 -11.92 -1.00 -33.76
N SER A 12 -10.98 -0.38 -34.50
CA SER A 12 -9.63 -0.07 -33.96
C SER A 12 -9.66 0.96 -32.84
N VAL A 13 -10.53 1.98 -32.96
CA VAL A 13 -10.70 2.98 -31.88
C VAL A 13 -11.33 2.37 -30.64
N LEU A 14 -12.31 1.45 -30.81
CA LEU A 14 -12.94 0.75 -29.69
C LEU A 14 -11.95 -0.19 -28.98
N ALA A 15 -11.11 -0.91 -29.75
CA ALA A 15 -10.06 -1.78 -29.20
C ALA A 15 -8.99 -0.99 -28.41
N VAL A 16 -8.59 0.19 -28.90
CA VAL A 16 -7.66 1.07 -28.20
C VAL A 16 -8.28 1.63 -26.90
N LEU A 17 -9.58 1.97 -26.91
CA LEU A 17 -10.29 2.43 -25.71
C LEU A 17 -10.37 1.33 -24.64
N ILE A 18 -10.58 0.08 -25.02
CA ILE A 18 -10.64 -1.07 -24.10
C ILE A 18 -9.26 -1.33 -23.48
N VAL A 19 -8.17 -1.16 -24.24
CA VAL A 19 -6.79 -1.30 -23.72
C VAL A 19 -6.46 -0.19 -22.70
N PHE A 20 -6.94 1.04 -22.91
CA PHE A 20 -6.77 2.13 -21.92
C PHE A 20 -7.58 1.91 -20.64
N LEU A 21 -8.76 1.30 -20.72
CA LEU A 21 -9.55 0.97 -19.53
C LEU A 21 -8.94 -0.19 -18.73
N ALA A 22 -8.32 -1.17 -19.39
CA ALA A 22 -7.60 -2.25 -18.73
C ALA A 22 -6.28 -1.81 -18.07
N ALA A 23 -5.59 -0.80 -18.65
CA ALA A 23 -4.39 -0.23 -18.05
C ALA A 23 -4.70 0.59 -16.78
N CYS A 24 -5.85 1.30 -16.72
CA CYS A 24 -6.28 1.99 -15.51
C CYS A 24 -6.71 1.03 -14.38
N SER A 25 -7.23 -0.16 -14.69
CA SER A 25 -7.68 -1.12 -13.66
C SER A 25 -6.51 -1.77 -12.92
N LYS A 26 -5.40 -2.06 -13.59
CA LYS A 26 -4.21 -2.65 -12.95
C LYS A 26 -3.50 -1.69 -11.99
N GLN A 27 -3.63 -0.37 -12.16
CA GLN A 27 -2.96 0.62 -11.33
C GLN A 27 -3.58 0.78 -9.94
N THR A 28 -4.85 0.41 -9.78
CA THR A 28 -5.59 0.49 -8.51
C THR A 28 -5.89 -0.87 -7.89
N GLU A 29 -5.52 -1.96 -8.54
CA GLU A 29 -5.86 -3.33 -8.11
C GLU A 29 -5.28 -3.66 -6.72
N TYR A 30 -4.07 -3.19 -6.41
CA TYR A 30 -3.44 -3.41 -5.11
C TYR A 30 -4.22 -2.80 -3.94
N THR A 31 -5.07 -1.80 -4.17
CA THR A 31 -5.91 -1.20 -3.13
C THR A 31 -7.18 -2.01 -2.84
N ASN A 32 -7.45 -3.05 -3.64
CA ASN A 32 -8.61 -3.91 -3.41
C ASN A 32 -8.55 -4.65 -2.06
N VAL A 33 -7.36 -4.83 -1.48
CA VAL A 33 -7.21 -5.41 -0.13
C VAL A 33 -7.69 -4.47 0.99
N ILE A 34 -7.94 -3.19 0.69
CA ILE A 34 -8.52 -2.26 1.65
C ILE A 34 -10.04 -2.47 1.66
N PRO A 35 -10.65 -2.92 2.75
CA PRO A 35 -12.06 -3.26 2.76
C PRO A 35 -12.96 -2.01 2.70
N ALA A 36 -14.16 -2.19 2.17
CA ALA A 36 -15.15 -1.11 2.02
C ALA A 36 -15.55 -0.46 3.36
N ASP A 37 -15.45 -1.21 4.46
CA ASP A 37 -15.72 -0.76 5.82
C ASP A 37 -14.50 -0.16 6.54
N ALA A 38 -13.42 0.14 5.81
CA ALA A 38 -12.27 0.84 6.39
C ALA A 38 -12.70 2.18 6.99
N THR A 39 -12.38 2.37 8.27
CA THR A 39 -12.80 3.53 9.05
C THR A 39 -11.85 4.71 8.93
N ALA A 40 -10.59 4.45 8.61
CA ALA A 40 -9.60 5.46 8.27
C ALA A 40 -8.64 4.92 7.22
N VAL A 41 -8.24 5.78 6.29
CA VAL A 41 -7.24 5.48 5.26
C VAL A 41 -6.35 6.70 5.07
N ALA A 42 -5.04 6.46 5.00
CA ALA A 42 -4.07 7.47 4.58
C ALA A 42 -3.27 6.94 3.39
N SER A 43 -3.00 7.77 2.41
CA SER A 43 -2.05 7.53 1.32
C SER A 43 -0.81 8.36 1.54
N ILE A 44 0.37 7.78 1.31
CA ILE A 44 1.68 8.41 1.50
C ILE A 44 2.45 8.31 0.19
N ASP A 45 2.79 9.46 -0.40
CA ASP A 45 3.68 9.56 -1.56
C ASP A 45 5.14 9.56 -1.09
N LEU A 46 5.73 8.35 -1.00
CA LEU A 46 7.12 8.20 -0.55
C LEU A 46 8.10 8.87 -1.49
N LYS A 47 7.84 8.88 -2.80
CA LYS A 47 8.71 9.54 -3.78
C LYS A 47 8.73 11.04 -3.57
N SER A 48 7.56 11.66 -3.40
CA SER A 48 7.48 13.09 -3.10
C SER A 48 8.22 13.44 -1.80
N LEU A 49 8.00 12.66 -0.73
CA LEU A 49 8.68 12.85 0.54
C LEU A 49 10.20 12.68 0.42
N ALA A 50 10.68 11.64 -0.25
CA ALA A 50 12.11 11.39 -0.47
C ALA A 50 12.78 12.53 -1.26
N ASN A 51 12.10 13.06 -2.29
CA ASN A 51 12.59 14.19 -3.06
C ASN A 51 12.65 15.47 -2.22
N LYS A 52 11.63 15.73 -1.41
CA LYS A 52 11.61 16.90 -0.51
C LYS A 52 12.62 16.80 0.62
N ALA A 53 12.87 15.59 1.12
CA ALA A 53 13.94 15.31 2.09
C ALA A 53 15.35 15.37 1.48
N GLY A 54 15.47 15.62 0.17
CA GLY A 54 16.77 15.69 -0.51
C GLY A 54 17.48 14.34 -0.63
N MET A 55 16.78 13.21 -0.49
CA MET A 55 17.42 11.88 -0.54
C MET A 55 18.11 11.60 -1.88
N ASN A 56 17.67 12.27 -2.95
CA ASN A 56 18.23 12.15 -4.29
C ASN A 56 19.15 13.32 -4.66
N ASP A 57 19.40 14.26 -3.72
CA ASP A 57 20.27 15.39 -3.98
C ASP A 57 21.74 14.95 -3.96
N LYS A 58 22.56 15.49 -4.88
CA LYS A 58 23.99 15.14 -5.00
C LYS A 58 24.78 15.38 -3.71
N GLU A 59 24.35 16.35 -2.91
CA GLU A 59 24.96 16.68 -1.63
C GLU A 59 24.82 15.55 -0.60
N ASN A 60 23.76 14.73 -0.70
CA ASN A 60 23.49 13.61 0.19
C ASN A 60 24.13 12.29 -0.26
N GLU A 61 24.74 12.25 -1.47
CA GLU A 61 25.38 11.03 -1.97
C GLU A 61 26.54 10.56 -1.07
N ALA A 62 27.34 11.49 -0.54
CA ALA A 62 28.41 11.19 0.41
C ALA A 62 27.88 10.58 1.73
N ALA A 63 26.74 11.05 2.22
CA ALA A 63 26.08 10.49 3.41
C ALA A 63 25.55 9.09 3.15
N LYS A 64 24.95 8.87 1.99
CA LYS A 64 24.49 7.55 1.51
C LYS A 64 25.63 6.54 1.42
N GLN A 65 26.76 6.92 0.83
CA GLN A 65 27.95 6.06 0.74
C GLN A 65 28.51 5.70 2.12
N LYS A 66 28.60 6.67 3.05
CA LYS A 66 29.02 6.40 4.43
C LYS A 66 28.09 5.44 5.16
N LEU A 67 26.77 5.55 4.92
CA LEU A 67 25.78 4.64 5.47
C LEU A 67 26.00 3.22 4.94
N LEU A 68 26.17 3.08 3.62
CA LEU A 68 26.46 1.78 2.98
C LEU A 68 27.74 1.16 3.52
N GLU A 69 28.83 1.92 3.64
CA GLU A 69 30.11 1.46 4.22
C GLU A 69 29.92 0.97 5.68
N ALA A 70 29.18 1.73 6.49
CA ALA A 70 28.90 1.32 7.87
C ALA A 70 28.09 0.02 7.95
N MET A 71 27.12 -0.18 7.06
CA MET A 71 26.29 -1.39 7.02
C MET A 71 27.06 -2.62 6.51
N LYS A 72 28.01 -2.43 5.60
CA LYS A 72 28.83 -3.49 5.01
C LYS A 72 29.58 -4.31 6.06
N SER A 73 30.05 -3.69 7.13
CA SER A 73 30.83 -4.36 8.18
C SER A 73 29.97 -5.27 9.08
N GLY A 74 28.64 -5.09 9.11
CA GLY A 74 27.72 -5.84 9.94
C GLY A 74 26.92 -6.93 9.25
N MET A 75 27.10 -7.13 7.93
CA MET A 75 26.29 -8.01 7.10
C MET A 75 27.15 -8.97 6.27
N ASN A 76 26.57 -10.12 5.88
CA ASN A 76 27.23 -10.95 4.87
C ASN A 76 27.17 -10.29 3.48
N ALA A 77 28.06 -10.74 2.58
CA ALA A 77 28.22 -10.09 1.27
C ALA A 77 26.93 -10.11 0.41
N ALA A 78 26.17 -11.19 0.44
CA ALA A 78 24.94 -11.32 -0.36
C ALA A 78 23.83 -10.37 0.15
N THR A 79 23.66 -10.27 1.47
CA THR A 79 22.73 -9.35 2.09
C THR A 79 23.10 -7.91 1.79
N PHE A 80 24.39 -7.58 1.90
CA PHE A 80 24.87 -6.24 1.59
C PHE A 80 24.61 -5.87 0.12
N GLN A 81 24.91 -6.78 -0.83
CA GLN A 81 24.63 -6.54 -2.26
C GLN A 81 23.17 -6.28 -2.55
N GLN A 82 22.25 -7.04 -1.93
CA GLN A 82 20.81 -6.82 -2.12
C GLN A 82 20.38 -5.48 -1.53
N LEU A 83 20.85 -5.14 -0.33
CA LEU A 83 20.57 -3.86 0.30
C LEU A 83 21.09 -2.68 -0.51
N GLU A 84 22.33 -2.76 -0.99
CA GLU A 84 22.95 -1.75 -1.86
C GLU A 84 22.13 -1.57 -3.15
N LYS A 85 21.68 -2.68 -3.77
CA LYS A 85 20.82 -2.67 -4.96
C LYS A 85 19.51 -1.90 -4.67
N VAL A 86 18.84 -2.17 -3.53
CA VAL A 86 17.58 -1.52 -3.15
C VAL A 86 17.80 -0.05 -2.78
N ILE A 87 18.87 0.29 -2.05
CA ILE A 87 19.18 1.69 -1.70
C ILE A 87 19.48 2.53 -2.95
N ASN A 88 20.16 1.96 -3.93
CA ASN A 88 20.47 2.65 -5.18
C ASN A 88 19.30 2.68 -6.15
N ASN A 89 18.44 1.67 -6.12
CA ASN A 89 17.23 1.56 -6.91
C ASN A 89 16.10 0.95 -6.06
N PRO A 90 15.25 1.77 -5.43
CA PRO A 90 14.17 1.28 -4.57
C PRO A 90 13.22 0.27 -5.24
N GLY A 91 13.01 0.38 -6.56
CA GLY A 91 12.20 -0.59 -7.31
C GLY A 91 12.79 -2.02 -7.32
N ALA A 92 14.10 -2.16 -7.05
CA ALA A 92 14.74 -3.46 -6.92
C ALA A 92 14.34 -4.24 -5.65
N SER A 93 13.54 -3.64 -4.77
CA SER A 93 12.89 -4.33 -3.66
C SER A 93 11.72 -5.22 -4.10
N GLY A 94 11.24 -5.06 -5.33
CA GLY A 94 10.01 -5.66 -5.84
C GLY A 94 8.75 -4.83 -5.59
N LEU A 95 8.86 -3.76 -4.79
CA LEU A 95 7.75 -2.80 -4.59
C LEU A 95 7.84 -1.67 -5.63
N ASP A 96 6.69 -1.06 -5.95
CA ASP A 96 6.59 0.08 -6.85
C ASP A 96 6.82 1.39 -6.07
N PRO A 97 8.00 2.05 -6.19
CA PRO A 97 8.30 3.27 -5.45
C PRO A 97 7.53 4.50 -5.97
N GLU A 98 6.89 4.39 -7.14
CA GLU A 98 6.08 5.45 -7.74
C GLU A 98 4.63 5.42 -7.24
N ALA A 99 4.18 4.28 -6.71
CA ALA A 99 2.84 4.13 -6.17
C ALA A 99 2.79 4.55 -4.70
N PRO A 100 1.72 5.23 -4.25
CA PRO A 100 1.58 5.56 -2.84
C PRO A 100 1.42 4.30 -1.98
N ILE A 101 1.97 4.36 -0.77
CA ILE A 101 1.67 3.39 0.27
C ILE A 101 0.37 3.82 0.97
N TYR A 102 -0.48 2.85 1.28
CA TYR A 102 -1.68 3.10 2.07
C TYR A 102 -1.53 2.53 3.48
N ILE A 103 -2.05 3.28 4.44
CA ILE A 103 -2.25 2.81 5.82
C ILE A 103 -3.75 2.85 6.06
N PHE A 104 -4.32 1.79 6.61
CA PHE A 104 -5.74 1.78 6.91
C PHE A 104 -6.07 1.10 8.24
N SER A 105 -7.24 1.39 8.77
CA SER A 105 -7.89 0.66 9.87
C SER A 105 -9.27 0.20 9.45
N SER A 106 -9.65 -0.99 9.89
CA SER A 106 -10.96 -1.60 9.62
C SER A 106 -11.36 -2.49 10.80
N PRO A 107 -12.67 -2.67 11.05
CA PRO A 107 -13.16 -3.65 12.02
C PRO A 107 -12.72 -5.10 11.72
N GLN A 108 -12.28 -5.39 10.49
CA GLN A 108 -11.87 -6.73 10.06
C GLN A 108 -10.46 -7.12 10.52
N ILE A 109 -9.66 -6.15 10.99
CA ILE A 109 -8.29 -6.36 11.43
C ILE A 109 -8.05 -5.74 12.81
N SER A 110 -7.16 -6.34 13.57
CA SER A 110 -6.73 -5.78 14.85
C SER A 110 -5.62 -4.76 14.62
N GLY A 111 -5.88 -3.49 14.90
CA GLY A 111 -4.92 -2.40 14.67
C GLY A 111 -4.98 -1.83 13.27
N GLY A 112 -3.82 -1.47 12.72
CA GLY A 112 -3.68 -0.93 11.37
C GLY A 112 -3.05 -1.92 10.41
N ALA A 113 -3.21 -1.64 9.11
CA ALA A 113 -2.54 -2.34 8.04
C ALA A 113 -1.78 -1.36 7.13
N PHE A 114 -0.72 -1.85 6.51
CA PHE A 114 0.04 -1.16 5.47
C PHE A 114 -0.15 -1.90 4.16
N VAL A 115 -0.34 -1.16 3.07
CA VAL A 115 -0.50 -1.72 1.72
C VAL A 115 0.46 -1.02 0.79
N ALA A 116 1.21 -1.79 0.02
CA ALA A 116 2.09 -1.30 -1.04
C ALA A 116 1.79 -2.05 -2.35
N LYS A 117 2.07 -1.39 -3.46
CA LYS A 117 2.00 -2.01 -4.79
C LYS A 117 3.25 -2.84 -5.03
N VAL A 118 3.06 -4.08 -5.49
CA VAL A 118 4.13 -4.93 -6.00
C VAL A 118 4.34 -4.60 -7.48
N SER A 119 5.58 -4.40 -7.89
CA SER A 119 5.99 -4.21 -9.27
C SER A 119 6.64 -5.46 -9.86
N ASN A 120 7.27 -6.27 -8.99
CA ASN A 120 7.91 -7.52 -9.35
C ASN A 120 7.90 -8.47 -8.14
N GLU A 121 7.13 -9.54 -8.22
CA GLU A 121 6.98 -10.51 -7.12
C GLU A 121 8.26 -11.29 -6.87
N ASP A 122 9.01 -11.66 -7.92
CA ASP A 122 10.26 -12.39 -7.79
C ASP A 122 11.34 -11.56 -7.07
N ASP A 123 11.46 -10.27 -7.39
CA ASP A 123 12.37 -9.35 -6.70
C ASP A 123 11.96 -9.15 -5.22
N LEU A 124 10.67 -9.11 -4.92
CA LEU A 124 10.18 -9.02 -3.54
C LEU A 124 10.50 -10.31 -2.77
N HIS A 125 10.26 -11.47 -3.38
CA HIS A 125 10.59 -12.76 -2.79
C HIS A 125 12.10 -12.86 -2.52
N ALA A 126 12.95 -12.52 -3.50
CA ALA A 126 14.40 -12.52 -3.34
C ALA A 126 14.85 -11.57 -2.20
N SER A 127 14.22 -10.41 -2.06
CA SER A 127 14.51 -9.47 -0.97
C SER A 127 14.15 -10.07 0.39
N LEU A 128 13.01 -10.74 0.50
CA LEU A 128 12.56 -11.41 1.72
C LEU A 128 13.43 -12.64 2.05
N ASP A 129 13.90 -13.39 1.06
CA ASP A 129 14.83 -14.50 1.28
C ASP A 129 16.15 -14.04 1.90
N VAL A 130 16.66 -12.89 1.46
CA VAL A 130 17.84 -12.28 2.07
C VAL A 130 17.55 -11.88 3.52
N MET A 131 16.41 -11.25 3.78
CA MET A 131 15.98 -10.88 5.14
C MET A 131 15.80 -12.11 6.05
N ALA A 132 15.29 -13.21 5.51
CA ALA A 132 15.13 -14.47 6.24
C ALA A 132 16.49 -15.10 6.64
N LYS A 133 17.49 -15.05 5.76
CA LYS A 133 18.87 -15.48 6.07
C LYS A 133 19.50 -14.68 7.20
N GLU A 134 19.16 -13.41 7.33
CA GLU A 134 19.57 -12.53 8.43
C GLU A 134 18.64 -12.61 9.65
N GLN A 135 17.67 -13.51 9.66
CA GLN A 135 16.71 -13.70 10.75
C GLN A 135 15.84 -12.46 11.04
N ILE A 136 15.71 -11.56 10.08
CA ILE A 136 14.84 -10.38 10.17
C ILE A 136 13.37 -10.77 10.00
N CYS A 137 13.10 -11.75 9.12
CA CYS A 137 11.79 -12.35 8.94
C CYS A 137 11.89 -13.88 8.91
N GLN A 138 10.76 -14.57 8.94
CA GLN A 138 10.72 -16.02 8.72
C GLN A 138 10.87 -16.31 7.22
N PRO A 139 11.26 -17.55 6.83
CA PRO A 139 11.19 -17.97 5.44
C PRO A 139 9.79 -17.73 4.85
N VAL A 140 9.75 -17.35 3.58
CA VAL A 140 8.49 -17.16 2.86
C VAL A 140 7.77 -18.50 2.73
N SER A 141 6.47 -18.51 2.96
CA SER A 141 5.56 -19.63 2.79
C SER A 141 4.48 -19.28 1.78
N GLU A 142 3.98 -20.28 1.08
CA GLU A 142 2.90 -20.11 0.11
C GLU A 142 1.54 -20.41 0.72
N ALA A 143 0.53 -19.72 0.25
CA ALA A 143 -0.89 -19.95 0.51
C ALA A 143 -1.67 -19.91 -0.81
N ASP A 144 -2.98 -20.15 -0.75
CA ASP A 144 -3.85 -20.15 -1.94
C ASP A 144 -3.98 -18.72 -2.54
N GLY A 145 -3.14 -18.45 -3.54
CA GLY A 145 -3.13 -17.20 -4.32
C GLY A 145 -2.28 -16.07 -3.74
N TYR A 146 -1.44 -16.32 -2.73
CA TYR A 146 -0.47 -15.35 -2.20
C TYR A 146 0.66 -16.04 -1.43
N SER A 147 1.78 -15.33 -1.29
CA SER A 147 2.89 -15.72 -0.42
C SER A 147 2.87 -14.92 0.89
N PHE A 148 3.42 -15.45 1.97
CA PHE A 148 3.46 -14.76 3.25
C PHE A 148 4.70 -15.08 4.08
N THR A 149 5.06 -14.13 4.97
CA THR A 149 6.08 -14.32 6.00
C THR A 149 5.72 -13.55 7.27
N THR A 150 6.41 -13.86 8.37
CA THR A 150 6.29 -13.11 9.62
C THR A 150 7.52 -12.23 9.82
N LEU A 151 7.31 -10.94 10.05
CA LEU A 151 8.31 -9.91 10.24
C LEU A 151 8.07 -9.20 11.58
N ASN A 152 8.92 -9.42 12.59
CA ASN A 152 8.81 -8.77 13.90
C ASN A 152 7.40 -8.84 14.53
N GLY A 153 6.75 -9.99 14.47
CA GLY A 153 5.40 -10.20 15.00
C GLY A 153 4.27 -9.63 14.11
N ASN A 154 4.60 -9.15 12.92
CA ASN A 154 3.62 -8.76 11.91
C ASN A 154 3.56 -9.80 10.82
N LEU A 155 2.41 -9.99 10.22
CA LEU A 155 2.22 -10.86 9.06
C LEU A 155 2.27 -10.02 7.79
N LEU A 156 3.25 -10.30 6.94
CA LEU A 156 3.36 -9.77 5.58
C LEU A 156 2.81 -10.81 4.61
N ALA A 157 1.88 -10.42 3.77
CA ALA A 157 1.41 -11.23 2.65
C ALA A 157 1.54 -10.46 1.34
N PHE A 158 1.80 -11.16 0.22
CA PHE A 158 1.98 -10.52 -1.07
C PHE A 158 1.63 -11.46 -2.23
N ASN A 159 1.36 -10.86 -3.38
CA ASN A 159 1.20 -11.51 -4.68
C ASN A 159 1.74 -10.58 -5.79
N GLU A 160 1.48 -10.89 -7.05
CA GLU A 160 1.96 -10.12 -8.22
C GLU A 160 1.62 -8.61 -8.19
N THR A 161 0.59 -8.18 -7.45
CA THR A 161 0.10 -6.80 -7.47
C THR A 161 0.19 -6.08 -6.13
N THR A 162 0.13 -6.83 -5.04
CA THR A 162 -0.18 -6.29 -3.71
C THR A 162 0.74 -6.88 -2.65
N ALA A 163 1.25 -6.02 -1.76
CA ALA A 163 1.83 -6.42 -0.48
C ALA A 163 1.04 -5.76 0.65
N ILE A 164 0.69 -6.54 1.68
CA ILE A 164 -0.03 -6.08 2.86
C ILE A 164 0.66 -6.55 4.13
N ILE A 165 0.79 -5.65 5.12
CA ILE A 165 1.31 -5.98 6.44
C ILE A 165 0.22 -5.69 7.47
N ILE A 166 -0.09 -6.67 8.34
CA ILE A 166 -0.98 -6.49 9.49
C ILE A 166 -0.31 -6.96 10.78
N SER A 167 -0.74 -6.41 11.90
CA SER A 167 -0.21 -6.79 13.21
C SER A 167 -0.69 -8.20 13.62
N ALA A 168 0.24 -9.04 14.13
CA ALA A 168 -0.03 -10.39 14.62
C ALA A 168 0.76 -10.70 15.89
N SER A 169 0.92 -9.72 16.77
CA SER A 169 1.89 -9.70 17.89
C SER A 169 1.71 -10.82 18.95
N ARG A 170 0.63 -11.61 18.92
CA ARG A 170 0.37 -12.72 19.85
C ARG A 170 0.01 -13.98 19.07
N THR A 171 0.37 -15.14 19.60
CA THR A 171 0.12 -16.45 18.95
C THR A 171 -1.36 -16.65 18.56
N SER A 172 -2.30 -16.26 19.45
CA SER A 172 -3.74 -16.30 19.15
C SER A 172 -4.17 -15.28 18.08
N GLN A 173 -3.39 -14.23 17.84
CA GLN A 173 -3.64 -13.23 16.80
C GLN A 173 -3.07 -13.66 15.44
N THR A 174 -2.12 -14.60 15.42
CA THR A 174 -1.50 -15.06 14.16
C THR A 174 -2.51 -15.79 13.28
N GLU A 175 -3.32 -16.68 13.82
CA GLU A 175 -4.36 -17.37 13.05
C GLU A 175 -5.47 -16.42 12.59
N ALA A 176 -5.95 -15.55 13.50
CA ALA A 176 -6.91 -14.52 13.13
C ALA A 176 -6.36 -13.55 12.06
N ALA A 177 -5.06 -13.21 12.13
CA ALA A 177 -4.38 -12.41 11.13
C ALA A 177 -4.30 -13.13 9.78
N LYS A 178 -4.01 -14.43 9.76
CA LYS A 178 -4.00 -15.24 8.52
C LYS A 178 -5.39 -15.30 7.89
N GLU A 179 -6.43 -15.53 8.69
CA GLU A 179 -7.81 -15.53 8.20
C GLU A 179 -8.20 -14.17 7.61
N ALA A 180 -7.86 -13.07 8.31
CA ALA A 180 -8.11 -11.72 7.83
C ALA A 180 -7.36 -11.45 6.52
N ILE A 181 -6.06 -11.76 6.44
CA ILE A 181 -5.27 -11.60 5.20
C ILE A 181 -5.86 -12.43 4.07
N THR A 182 -6.19 -13.70 4.30
CA THR A 182 -6.80 -14.56 3.27
C THR A 182 -8.07 -13.92 2.70
N LYS A 183 -8.90 -13.36 3.56
CA LYS A 183 -10.12 -12.67 3.15
C LYS A 183 -9.82 -11.39 2.37
N LEU A 184 -8.85 -10.57 2.84
CA LEU A 184 -8.47 -9.32 2.20
C LEU A 184 -7.80 -9.56 0.83
N MET A 185 -6.91 -10.54 0.71
CA MET A 185 -6.22 -10.87 -0.56
C MET A 185 -7.17 -11.42 -1.63
N LYS A 186 -8.32 -11.97 -1.23
CA LYS A 186 -9.38 -12.44 -2.16
C LYS A 186 -10.42 -11.37 -2.49
N GLN A 187 -10.29 -10.15 -1.98
CA GLN A 187 -11.22 -9.07 -2.29
C GLN A 187 -11.09 -8.60 -3.74
N THR A 188 -12.22 -8.21 -4.30
CA THR A 188 -12.32 -7.56 -5.61
C THR A 188 -12.70 -6.10 -5.44
N ALA A 189 -12.63 -5.32 -6.51
CA ALA A 189 -13.07 -3.91 -6.50
C ALA A 189 -14.50 -3.73 -5.96
N ASP A 190 -15.35 -4.73 -6.10
CA ASP A 190 -16.75 -4.67 -5.65
C ASP A 190 -16.91 -4.65 -4.13
N ASN A 191 -15.99 -5.28 -3.41
CA ASN A 191 -16.02 -5.41 -1.95
C ASN A 191 -14.99 -4.52 -1.26
N SER A 192 -14.23 -3.74 -2.03
CA SER A 192 -13.13 -2.92 -1.55
C SER A 192 -13.51 -1.46 -1.38
N ILE A 193 -12.56 -0.72 -0.83
CA ILE A 193 -12.62 0.74 -0.67
C ILE A 193 -12.72 1.49 -2.01
N ALA A 194 -12.45 0.86 -3.15
CA ALA A 194 -12.44 1.48 -4.47
C ALA A 194 -13.75 2.19 -4.82
N LYS A 195 -14.88 1.73 -4.27
CA LYS A 195 -16.21 2.35 -4.44
C LYS A 195 -16.47 3.52 -3.48
N SER A 196 -15.64 3.72 -2.48
CA SER A 196 -15.81 4.82 -1.52
C SER A 196 -15.55 6.18 -2.17
N GLY A 197 -16.54 7.08 -2.11
CA GLY A 197 -16.36 8.45 -2.60
C GLY A 197 -15.28 9.23 -1.85
N ALA A 198 -15.07 8.94 -0.56
CA ALA A 198 -13.99 9.51 0.24
C ALA A 198 -12.63 9.02 -0.26
N PHE A 199 -12.47 7.72 -0.49
CA PHE A 199 -11.25 7.14 -1.05
C PHE A 199 -10.93 7.70 -2.43
N GLN A 200 -11.92 7.78 -3.32
CA GLN A 200 -11.74 8.35 -4.66
C GLN A 200 -11.30 9.82 -4.64
N LYS A 201 -11.73 10.59 -3.61
CA LYS A 201 -11.28 11.96 -3.43
C LYS A 201 -9.81 12.01 -3.02
N ILE A 202 -9.39 11.27 -1.99
CA ILE A 202 -7.99 11.27 -1.54
C ILE A 202 -7.05 10.68 -2.59
N ALA A 203 -7.48 9.68 -3.35
CA ALA A 203 -6.68 9.08 -4.43
C ALA A 203 -6.39 10.05 -5.60
N LYS A 204 -7.19 11.12 -5.75
CA LYS A 204 -6.99 12.17 -6.77
C LYS A 204 -6.21 13.37 -6.24
N GLN A 205 -6.03 13.50 -4.94
CA GLN A 205 -5.27 14.59 -4.35
C GLN A 205 -3.76 14.38 -4.57
N LYS A 206 -3.03 15.49 -4.74
CA LYS A 206 -1.58 15.49 -5.00
C LYS A 206 -0.77 15.95 -3.79
N SER A 207 -1.28 15.76 -2.58
CA SER A 207 -0.51 16.04 -1.37
C SER A 207 0.43 14.89 -1.05
N ASP A 208 1.48 15.16 -0.27
CA ASP A 208 2.45 14.13 0.15
C ASP A 208 1.79 13.05 1.00
N ILE A 209 0.85 13.47 1.85
CA ILE A 209 -0.01 12.57 2.61
C ILE A 209 -1.45 13.02 2.41
N ASN A 210 -2.32 12.11 1.99
CA ASN A 210 -3.76 12.34 1.93
C ASN A 210 -4.45 11.35 2.84
N PHE A 211 -5.52 11.77 3.50
CA PHE A 211 -6.23 10.88 4.41
C PHE A 211 -7.73 11.17 4.44
N PHE A 212 -8.48 10.15 4.80
CA PHE A 212 -9.81 10.30 5.34
C PHE A 212 -9.97 9.48 6.62
N ALA A 213 -10.85 9.93 7.50
CA ALA A 213 -11.27 9.19 8.68
C ALA A 213 -12.76 9.38 8.90
N SER A 214 -13.47 8.28 9.11
CA SER A 214 -14.86 8.31 9.58
C SER A 214 -14.89 8.59 11.08
N MET A 215 -15.90 9.29 11.55
CA MET A 215 -16.15 9.44 12.98
C MET A 215 -16.33 8.11 13.70
N SER A 216 -16.67 7.04 12.97
CA SER A 216 -16.72 5.68 13.53
C SER A 216 -15.35 5.15 13.99
N ALA A 217 -14.22 5.69 13.46
CA ALA A 217 -12.87 5.38 13.90
C ALA A 217 -12.57 5.93 15.31
N ILE A 218 -13.32 6.95 15.76
CA ILE A 218 -13.14 7.58 17.07
C ILE A 218 -13.85 6.71 18.14
N PRO A 219 -13.17 6.37 19.25
CA PRO A 219 -13.80 5.64 20.34
C PRO A 219 -15.11 6.29 20.81
N SER A 220 -16.11 5.49 21.15
CA SER A 220 -17.45 5.96 21.53
C SER A 220 -17.44 6.99 22.66
N THR A 221 -16.49 6.87 23.60
CA THR A 221 -16.29 7.79 24.72
C THR A 221 -16.06 9.24 24.27
N TYR A 222 -15.33 9.44 23.15
CA TYR A 222 -15.07 10.77 22.60
C TYR A 222 -16.13 11.21 21.60
N ARG A 223 -16.79 10.24 20.90
CA ARG A 223 -17.86 10.55 19.95
C ARG A 223 -19.03 11.28 20.58
N SER A 224 -19.42 10.89 21.79
CA SER A 224 -20.53 11.54 22.53
C SER A 224 -20.28 13.01 22.81
N GLN A 225 -19.04 13.40 23.09
CA GLN A 225 -18.66 14.79 23.31
C GLN A 225 -18.73 15.63 22.03
N ILE A 226 -18.29 15.05 20.91
CA ILE A 226 -18.34 15.71 19.60
C ILE A 226 -19.78 15.83 19.11
N SER A 227 -20.63 14.83 19.40
CA SER A 227 -22.05 14.81 19.01
C SER A 227 -22.88 15.88 19.67
N MET A 228 -22.52 16.36 20.88
CA MET A 228 -23.28 17.40 21.59
C MET A 228 -23.38 18.74 20.85
N GLY A 229 -22.50 18.97 19.85
CA GLY A 229 -22.53 20.18 19.02
C GLY A 229 -23.13 19.98 17.62
N LEU A 230 -23.61 18.78 17.29
CA LEU A 230 -24.16 18.47 15.98
C LEU A 230 -25.68 18.65 15.97
N PRO A 231 -26.26 19.09 14.82
CA PRO A 231 -27.70 19.02 14.60
C PRO A 231 -28.23 17.59 14.77
N SER A 232 -29.45 17.43 15.28
CA SER A 232 -30.05 16.12 15.58
C SER A 232 -30.22 15.21 14.36
N GLU A 233 -30.24 15.80 13.15
CA GLU A 233 -30.38 15.11 11.87
C GLU A 233 -29.07 14.49 11.39
N ILE A 234 -27.91 14.91 11.95
CA ILE A 234 -26.58 14.42 11.55
C ILE A 234 -26.13 13.33 12.51
N LYS A 235 -26.01 12.12 11.99
CA LYS A 235 -25.43 11.01 12.75
C LYS A 235 -23.88 11.10 12.70
N PRO A 236 -23.20 11.01 13.84
CA PRO A 236 -21.74 11.09 13.89
C PRO A 236 -21.05 10.09 12.94
N GLU A 237 -21.62 8.89 12.79
CA GLU A 237 -21.11 7.85 11.90
C GLU A 237 -21.11 8.22 10.41
N ASP A 238 -21.95 9.18 10.00
CA ASP A 238 -22.04 9.67 8.62
C ASP A 238 -20.98 10.75 8.33
N ILE A 239 -20.28 11.23 9.36
CA ILE A 239 -19.26 12.26 9.21
C ILE A 239 -17.94 11.61 8.80
N THR A 240 -17.37 12.12 7.71
CA THR A 240 -16.04 11.75 7.23
C THR A 240 -15.19 13.01 7.11
N ILE A 241 -14.02 12.98 7.74
CA ILE A 241 -13.01 14.04 7.66
C ILE A 241 -12.03 13.65 6.54
N LEU A 242 -11.75 14.60 5.65
CA LEU A 242 -10.73 14.44 4.61
C LEU A 242 -9.69 15.54 4.77
N GLY A 243 -8.43 15.22 4.49
CA GLY A 243 -7.34 16.18 4.55
C GLY A 243 -6.14 15.75 3.70
N GLY A 244 -5.25 16.71 3.49
CA GLY A 244 -3.96 16.51 2.85
C GLY A 244 -2.88 17.34 3.55
N LEU A 245 -1.68 16.78 3.63
CA LEU A 245 -0.49 17.42 4.18
C LEU A 245 0.57 17.52 3.09
N ASN A 246 1.19 18.69 2.97
CA ASN A 246 2.34 18.93 2.11
C ASN A 246 3.50 19.39 2.99
N PHE A 247 4.66 18.82 2.71
CA PHE A 247 5.91 19.26 3.33
C PHE A 247 6.65 20.20 2.37
N GLU A 248 7.34 21.16 2.93
CA GLU A 248 8.25 22.01 2.17
C GLU A 248 9.65 21.39 2.15
N LYS A 249 10.44 21.76 1.13
CA LYS A 249 11.84 21.31 0.97
C LYS A 249 12.76 22.09 1.91
#